data_7a00abe062425972d5f5323319f1358d
#
_entry.id   7a00abe062425972d5f5323319f1358d
#
_cell.length_a   1.000
_cell.length_b   1.000
_cell.length_c   1.000
_cell.angle_alpha   90.00
_cell.angle_beta   90.00
_cell.angle_gamma   90.00
#
_symmetry.space_group_name_H-M   'P 1'
#
loop_
_entity.id
_entity.type
_entity.pdbx_description
1 polymer ?
#
loop_
_entity_poly.entity_id
_entity_poly.type
_entity_poly.pdbx_seq_one_letter_code
_entity_poly.pdbx_strand_id
1 'polypeptide(L)'
;MVKIFYIIGDDDMNILVLDQATTSGYAIFEINNWEDDAILVEHGHYIAKGSDFEEKIFDLCRFVGKLINEHEIDFVVLENVQAQSNINTHKKLCMLLGALLELCDVEKVKYDIVSSNTWRTLIKPKKGMKRKELKQLAQKFVLDKYGIETTEDEADSICLGTYYLQYAYNIEE
;
A
#
# COMPACT_ATOMS: atom_id res chain seq x y z
N MET A 1 -4.12 -13.23 8.22
CA MET A 1 -5.09 -12.14 7.96
C MET A 1 -5.77 -11.86 9.29
N VAL A 2 -5.43 -10.77 9.94
CA VAL A 2 -6.12 -10.31 11.15
C VAL A 2 -7.43 -9.70 10.66
N LYS A 3 -8.58 -10.14 11.21
CA LYS A 3 -9.87 -9.56 10.84
C LYS A 3 -9.89 -8.10 11.28
N ILE A 4 -9.94 -7.16 10.36
CA ILE A 4 -10.07 -5.72 10.62
C ILE A 4 -11.25 -5.45 11.56
N PHE A 5 -12.36 -6.19 11.43
CA PHE A 5 -13.56 -6.07 12.25
C PHE A 5 -13.34 -6.17 13.78
N TYR A 6 -12.29 -6.84 14.25
CA TYR A 6 -11.96 -6.88 15.69
C TYR A 6 -11.17 -5.67 16.17
N ILE A 7 -10.79 -4.77 15.23
CA ILE A 7 -9.84 -3.69 15.49
C ILE A 7 -10.54 -2.34 15.48
N ILE A 8 -11.74 -2.26 14.87
CA ILE A 8 -12.36 -1.01 14.48
C ILE A 8 -13.74 -0.94 15.14
N GLY A 9 -13.90 0.11 15.96
CA GLY A 9 -15.21 0.57 16.40
C GLY A 9 -15.98 1.26 15.26
N ASP A 10 -17.12 1.87 15.57
CA ASP A 10 -17.96 2.64 14.63
C ASP A 10 -17.32 4.00 14.23
N ASP A 11 -16.00 4.18 14.41
CA ASP A 11 -15.29 5.45 14.22
C ASP A 11 -14.72 5.57 12.79
N ASP A 12 -14.59 6.79 12.31
CA ASP A 12 -13.88 7.15 11.09
C ASP A 12 -12.46 6.59 11.10
N MET A 13 -11.92 6.19 9.94
CA MET A 13 -10.58 5.63 9.86
C MET A 13 -9.81 6.09 8.64
N ASN A 14 -8.53 6.44 8.85
CA ASN A 14 -7.58 6.77 7.80
C ASN A 14 -6.60 5.61 7.57
N ILE A 15 -6.51 5.16 6.32
CA ILE A 15 -5.67 4.02 5.92
C ILE A 15 -4.60 4.51 4.96
N LEU A 16 -3.32 4.30 5.32
CA LEU A 16 -2.18 4.49 4.42
C LEU A 16 -1.80 3.17 3.77
N VAL A 17 -1.67 3.18 2.45
CA VAL A 17 -1.29 2.02 1.65
C VAL A 17 0.03 2.29 0.95
N LEU A 18 0.96 1.35 1.00
CA LEU A 18 2.30 1.48 0.43
C LEU A 18 2.66 0.29 -0.48
N ASP A 19 3.06 0.59 -1.71
CA ASP A 19 3.92 -0.27 -2.55
C ASP A 19 5.37 0.17 -2.32
N GLN A 20 5.99 -0.39 -1.26
CA GLN A 20 7.26 0.10 -0.75
C GLN A 20 8.46 -0.37 -1.57
N ALA A 21 9.24 0.59 -2.04
CA ALA A 21 10.54 0.42 -2.69
C ALA A 21 11.39 1.68 -2.47
N THR A 22 12.55 1.82 -3.14
CA THR A 22 13.28 3.10 -3.17
C THR A 22 12.55 4.20 -3.96
N THR A 23 11.65 3.80 -4.84
CA THR A 23 10.57 4.63 -5.39
C THR A 23 9.28 3.95 -4.96
N SER A 24 8.59 4.53 -4.00
CA SER A 24 7.39 3.96 -3.39
C SER A 24 6.14 4.67 -3.91
N GLY A 25 5.12 3.91 -4.28
CA GLY A 25 3.77 4.45 -4.42
C GLY A 25 3.06 4.49 -3.06
N TYR A 26 2.22 5.49 -2.85
CA TYR A 26 1.34 5.55 -1.68
C TYR A 26 -0.06 6.00 -2.05
N ALA A 27 -1.02 5.60 -1.24
CA ALA A 27 -2.41 6.03 -1.32
C ALA A 27 -2.99 6.14 0.09
N ILE A 28 -3.82 7.16 0.33
CA ILE A 28 -4.53 7.36 1.59
C ILE A 28 -6.02 7.26 1.32
N PHE A 29 -6.68 6.43 2.08
CA PHE A 29 -8.12 6.24 2.03
C PHE A 29 -8.74 6.65 3.36
N GLU A 30 -9.88 7.30 3.28
CA GLU A 30 -10.71 7.69 4.41
C GLU A 30 -12.01 6.88 4.40
N ILE A 31 -12.39 6.37 5.55
CA ILE A 31 -13.63 5.66 5.80
C ILE A 31 -14.41 6.46 6.84
N ASN A 32 -15.48 7.13 6.43
CA ASN A 32 -16.32 7.92 7.32
C ASN A 32 -17.51 7.11 7.85
N ASN A 33 -17.89 6.08 7.14
CA ASN A 33 -18.98 5.18 7.50
C ASN A 33 -18.73 3.83 6.81
N TRP A 34 -18.86 2.74 7.54
CA TRP A 34 -18.64 1.37 7.01
C TRP A 34 -19.69 0.93 5.99
N GLU A 35 -20.81 1.62 5.90
CA GLU A 35 -21.83 1.38 4.88
C GLU A 35 -21.53 2.08 3.56
N ASP A 36 -20.60 3.04 3.57
CA ASP A 36 -20.21 3.83 2.41
C ASP A 36 -18.90 3.31 1.77
N ASP A 37 -18.67 3.62 0.50
CA ASP A 37 -17.39 3.35 -0.16
C ASP A 37 -16.29 4.22 0.46
N ALA A 38 -15.11 3.64 0.71
CA ALA A 38 -13.94 4.38 1.15
C ALA A 38 -13.51 5.41 0.09
N ILE A 39 -13.13 6.59 0.55
CA ILE A 39 -12.73 7.73 -0.28
C ILE A 39 -11.22 7.73 -0.45
N LEU A 40 -10.72 7.75 -1.69
CA LEU A 40 -9.31 8.01 -1.98
C LEU A 40 -9.05 9.52 -1.82
N VAL A 41 -8.40 9.93 -0.73
CA VAL A 41 -8.17 11.35 -0.39
C VAL A 41 -6.82 11.88 -0.88
N GLU A 42 -5.79 11.02 -0.91
CA GLU A 42 -4.47 11.40 -1.42
C GLU A 42 -3.78 10.19 -2.05
N HIS A 43 -2.95 10.45 -3.05
CA HIS A 43 -2.04 9.47 -3.62
C HIS A 43 -0.79 10.16 -4.17
N GLY A 44 0.26 9.39 -4.35
CA GLY A 44 1.48 9.91 -4.92
C GLY A 44 2.58 8.85 -5.00
N HIS A 45 3.76 9.31 -5.40
CA HIS A 45 4.97 8.50 -5.31
C HIS A 45 6.06 9.28 -4.61
N TYR A 46 6.93 8.56 -3.90
CA TYR A 46 8.07 9.13 -3.20
C TYR A 46 9.36 8.45 -3.64
N ILE A 47 10.36 9.26 -3.99
CA ILE A 47 11.70 8.79 -4.34
C ILE A 47 12.61 9.02 -3.13
N ALA A 48 12.96 7.95 -2.45
CA ALA A 48 13.81 7.99 -1.26
C ALA A 48 15.21 8.53 -1.58
N LYS A 49 15.66 9.52 -0.80
CA LYS A 49 16.93 10.20 -0.94
C LYS A 49 17.99 9.60 -0.02
N GLY A 50 19.23 9.52 -0.51
CA GLY A 50 20.35 9.01 0.26
C GLY A 50 21.50 8.59 -0.65
N SER A 51 22.73 8.61 -0.11
CA SER A 51 23.95 8.20 -0.81
C SER A 51 24.05 6.67 -0.91
N ASP A 52 23.49 5.96 0.06
CA ASP A 52 23.43 4.52 0.12
C ASP A 52 21.98 4.01 0.38
N PHE A 53 21.83 2.71 0.51
CA PHE A 53 20.51 2.11 0.67
C PHE A 53 19.94 2.34 2.07
N GLU A 54 20.78 2.35 3.08
CA GLU A 54 20.41 2.58 4.48
C GLU A 54 19.87 4.00 4.68
N GLU A 55 20.53 5.01 4.12
CA GLU A 55 20.03 6.38 4.12
C GLU A 55 18.67 6.51 3.43
N LYS A 56 18.46 5.78 2.33
CA LYS A 56 17.16 5.73 1.64
C LYS A 56 16.07 5.10 2.49
N ILE A 57 16.39 4.06 3.27
CA ILE A 57 15.44 3.48 4.24
C ILE A 57 15.03 4.55 5.27
N PHE A 58 16.00 5.24 5.87
CA PHE A 58 15.72 6.26 6.89
C PHE A 58 14.91 7.43 6.31
N ASP A 59 15.20 7.82 5.07
CA ASP A 59 14.48 8.89 4.40
C ASP A 59 13.03 8.49 4.10
N LEU A 60 12.80 7.27 3.62
CA LEU A 60 11.44 6.75 3.42
C LEU A 60 10.68 6.63 4.74
N CYS A 61 11.32 6.12 5.80
CA CYS A 61 10.68 6.03 7.12
C CYS A 61 10.27 7.41 7.65
N ARG A 62 11.10 8.45 7.47
CA ARG A 62 10.73 9.82 7.83
C ARG A 62 9.54 10.33 7.03
N PHE A 63 9.51 10.06 5.72
CA PHE A 63 8.38 10.42 4.87
C PHE A 63 7.09 9.72 5.30
N VAL A 64 7.15 8.40 5.53
CA VAL A 64 5.99 7.62 5.97
C VAL A 64 5.51 8.05 7.36
N GLY A 65 6.43 8.27 8.32
CA GLY A 65 6.11 8.80 9.64
C GLY A 65 5.43 10.18 9.58
N LYS A 66 5.86 11.03 8.63
CA LYS A 66 5.20 12.31 8.38
C LYS A 66 3.76 12.11 7.89
N LEU A 67 3.53 11.20 6.91
CA LEU A 67 2.17 10.90 6.44
C LEU A 67 1.29 10.35 7.57
N ILE A 68 1.83 9.45 8.40
CA ILE A 68 1.10 8.89 9.55
C ILE A 68 0.60 10.01 10.47
N ASN A 69 1.46 10.97 10.79
CA ASN A 69 1.11 12.05 11.71
C ASN A 69 0.24 13.14 11.06
N GLU A 70 0.48 13.52 9.81
CA GLU A 70 -0.27 14.59 9.13
C GLU A 70 -1.70 14.19 8.78
N HIS A 71 -1.92 12.90 8.48
CA HIS A 71 -3.23 12.37 8.10
C HIS A 71 -3.88 11.55 9.22
N GLU A 72 -3.33 11.59 10.43
CA GLU A 72 -3.86 10.83 11.57
C GLU A 72 -4.17 9.37 11.21
N ILE A 73 -3.17 8.68 10.59
CA ILE A 73 -3.33 7.34 10.05
C ILE A 73 -3.55 6.31 11.18
N ASP A 74 -4.63 5.55 11.09
CA ASP A 74 -5.00 4.50 12.05
C ASP A 74 -4.47 3.13 11.65
N PHE A 75 -4.28 2.92 10.33
CA PHE A 75 -3.91 1.62 9.80
C PHE A 75 -3.00 1.74 8.56
N VAL A 76 -1.99 0.87 8.48
CA VAL A 76 -1.06 0.83 7.35
C VAL A 76 -1.17 -0.51 6.62
N VAL A 77 -1.32 -0.48 5.30
CA VAL A 77 -1.28 -1.67 4.42
C VAL A 77 0.01 -1.65 3.62
N LEU A 78 0.80 -2.72 3.74
CA LEU A 78 2.09 -2.88 3.07
C LEU A 78 2.03 -4.01 2.03
N GLU A 79 2.74 -3.86 0.91
CA GLU A 79 2.90 -5.00 -0.01
C GLU A 79 3.93 -5.99 0.56
N ASN A 80 3.63 -7.29 0.49
CA ASN A 80 4.57 -8.33 0.90
C ASN A 80 5.72 -8.47 -0.10
N VAL A 81 6.92 -8.62 0.43
CA VAL A 81 8.11 -8.87 -0.40
C VAL A 81 8.03 -10.26 -1.01
N GLN A 82 7.94 -10.31 -2.34
CA GLN A 82 8.03 -11.56 -3.07
C GLN A 82 9.49 -11.98 -3.29
N ALA A 83 9.71 -13.30 -3.39
CA ALA A 83 11.02 -13.83 -3.73
C ALA A 83 11.51 -13.24 -5.06
N GLN A 84 12.69 -12.65 -5.05
CA GLN A 84 13.34 -12.06 -6.21
C GLN A 84 14.43 -12.99 -6.71
N SER A 85 14.65 -13.05 -8.03
CA SER A 85 15.78 -13.77 -8.62
C SER A 85 17.14 -13.19 -8.19
N ASN A 86 17.20 -11.88 -7.95
CA ASN A 86 18.35 -11.21 -7.38
C ASN A 86 18.27 -11.19 -5.86
N ILE A 87 19.11 -11.97 -5.20
CA ILE A 87 19.17 -12.08 -3.73
C ILE A 87 19.45 -10.74 -3.04
N ASN A 88 20.27 -9.87 -3.65
CA ASN A 88 20.57 -8.55 -3.06
C ASN A 88 19.36 -7.63 -3.11
N THR A 89 18.59 -7.65 -4.19
CA THR A 89 17.32 -6.92 -4.29
C THR A 89 16.33 -7.44 -3.25
N HIS A 90 16.23 -8.77 -3.11
CA HIS A 90 15.35 -9.37 -2.11
C HIS A 90 15.71 -8.95 -0.68
N LYS A 91 17.00 -9.03 -0.32
CA LYS A 91 17.48 -8.59 1.00
C LYS A 91 17.14 -7.12 1.27
N LYS A 92 17.35 -6.24 0.31
CA LYS A 92 17.04 -4.82 0.42
C LYS A 92 15.55 -4.57 0.67
N LEU A 93 14.67 -5.23 -0.08
CA LEU A 93 13.23 -5.10 0.13
C LEU A 93 12.79 -5.63 1.50
N CYS A 94 13.39 -6.74 1.98
CA CYS A 94 13.11 -7.25 3.33
C CYS A 94 13.57 -6.27 4.43
N MET A 95 14.74 -5.64 4.26
CA MET A 95 15.22 -4.61 5.21
C MET A 95 14.26 -3.42 5.25
N LEU A 96 13.80 -2.96 4.08
CA LEU A 96 12.86 -1.86 3.98
C LEU A 96 11.51 -2.18 4.64
N LEU A 97 10.96 -3.37 4.35
CA LEU A 97 9.73 -3.82 4.99
C LEU A 97 9.90 -3.89 6.52
N GLY A 98 11.00 -4.48 7.01
CA GLY A 98 11.28 -4.56 8.45
C GLY A 98 11.37 -3.18 9.12
N ALA A 99 11.97 -2.20 8.46
CA ALA A 99 12.04 -0.83 8.98
C ALA A 99 10.66 -0.15 9.05
N LEU A 100 9.79 -0.40 8.06
CA LEU A 100 8.42 0.11 8.08
C LEU A 100 7.55 -0.55 9.15
N LEU A 101 7.76 -1.85 9.43
CA LEU A 101 7.08 -2.54 10.53
C LEU A 101 7.48 -1.97 11.89
N GLU A 102 8.78 -1.71 12.08
CA GLU A 102 9.27 -1.03 13.29
C GLU A 102 8.69 0.38 13.42
N LEU A 103 8.62 1.13 12.32
CA LEU A 103 7.98 2.44 12.33
C LEU A 103 6.52 2.36 12.77
N CYS A 104 5.75 1.40 12.25
CA CYS A 104 4.35 1.21 12.66
C CYS A 104 4.24 0.90 14.17
N ASP A 105 5.16 0.09 14.72
CA ASP A 105 5.17 -0.17 16.18
C ASP A 105 5.52 1.07 16.99
N VAL A 106 6.49 1.86 16.55
CA VAL A 106 6.89 3.12 17.21
C VAL A 106 5.75 4.14 17.21
N GLU A 107 5.10 4.32 16.08
CA GLU A 107 3.95 5.24 15.91
C GLU A 107 2.65 4.67 16.51
N LYS A 108 2.65 3.42 16.97
CA LYS A 108 1.47 2.71 17.50
C LYS A 108 0.33 2.57 16.50
N VAL A 109 0.66 2.51 15.22
CA VAL A 109 -0.28 2.31 14.12
C VAL A 109 -0.37 0.82 13.79
N LYS A 110 -1.56 0.28 13.63
CA LYS A 110 -1.79 -1.11 13.23
C LYS A 110 -1.43 -1.30 11.76
N TYR A 111 -1.06 -2.53 11.37
CA TYR A 111 -0.72 -2.81 9.97
C TYR A 111 -1.15 -4.20 9.53
N ASP A 112 -1.24 -4.39 8.20
CA ASP A 112 -1.33 -5.70 7.54
C ASP A 112 -0.40 -5.75 6.32
N ILE A 113 -0.05 -6.97 5.90
CA ILE A 113 0.87 -7.23 4.78
C ILE A 113 0.16 -8.07 3.75
N VAL A 114 0.01 -7.56 2.53
CA VAL A 114 -0.75 -8.18 1.44
C VAL A 114 0.17 -8.59 0.29
N SER A 115 0.02 -9.82 -0.18
CA SER A 115 0.80 -10.33 -1.33
C SER A 115 0.36 -9.66 -2.63
N SER A 116 1.32 -9.32 -3.52
CA SER A 116 1.00 -8.77 -4.83
C SER A 116 0.18 -9.74 -5.71
N ASN A 117 0.35 -11.04 -5.56
CA ASN A 117 -0.50 -12.01 -6.26
C ASN A 117 -1.94 -11.94 -5.79
N THR A 118 -2.15 -11.59 -4.53
CA THR A 118 -3.49 -11.49 -3.93
C THR A 118 -4.21 -10.25 -4.44
N TRP A 119 -3.66 -9.05 -4.27
CA TRP A 119 -4.34 -7.82 -4.68
C TRP A 119 -4.49 -7.69 -6.21
N ARG A 120 -3.58 -8.27 -6.99
CA ARG A 120 -3.68 -8.27 -8.47
C ARG A 120 -4.90 -9.02 -9.00
N THR A 121 -5.54 -9.86 -8.19
CA THR A 121 -6.83 -10.47 -8.58
C THR A 121 -7.91 -9.42 -8.87
N LEU A 122 -7.83 -8.25 -8.22
CA LEU A 122 -8.71 -7.10 -8.46
C LEU A 122 -8.71 -6.67 -9.93
N ILE A 123 -7.54 -6.59 -10.54
CA ILE A 123 -7.38 -6.13 -11.94
C ILE A 123 -7.56 -7.24 -12.96
N LYS A 124 -7.92 -8.45 -12.54
CA LYS A 124 -8.23 -9.63 -13.38
C LYS A 124 -7.21 -9.88 -14.49
N PRO A 125 -5.90 -10.06 -14.17
CA PRO A 125 -4.87 -10.23 -15.18
C PRO A 125 -5.06 -11.53 -15.96
N LYS A 126 -4.75 -11.50 -17.25
CA LYS A 126 -4.71 -12.72 -18.07
C LYS A 126 -3.45 -13.52 -17.74
N LYS A 127 -3.55 -14.85 -17.84
CA LYS A 127 -2.40 -15.75 -17.64
C LYS A 127 -1.26 -15.40 -18.61
N GLY A 128 -0.06 -15.24 -18.08
CA GLY A 128 1.16 -14.99 -18.87
C GLY A 128 1.43 -13.52 -19.18
N MET A 129 0.65 -12.57 -18.65
CA MET A 129 0.94 -11.14 -18.78
C MET A 129 2.31 -10.81 -18.18
N LYS A 130 3.09 -9.99 -18.90
CA LYS A 130 4.39 -9.49 -18.45
C LYS A 130 4.21 -8.33 -17.47
N ARG A 131 5.26 -8.03 -16.68
CA ARG A 131 5.26 -6.97 -15.68
C ARG A 131 4.74 -5.62 -16.24
N LYS A 132 5.20 -5.21 -17.42
CA LYS A 132 4.76 -3.98 -18.07
C LYS A 132 3.24 -3.95 -18.33
N GLU A 133 2.69 -5.07 -18.79
CA GLU A 133 1.26 -5.20 -19.08
C GLU A 133 0.43 -5.15 -17.80
N LEU A 134 0.93 -5.74 -16.70
CA LEU A 134 0.29 -5.68 -15.38
C LEU A 134 0.26 -4.25 -14.85
N LYS A 135 1.34 -3.49 -14.99
CA LYS A 135 1.42 -2.08 -14.61
C LYS A 135 0.41 -1.22 -15.39
N GLN A 136 0.33 -1.41 -16.72
CA GLN A 136 -0.65 -0.72 -17.56
C GLN A 136 -2.09 -1.09 -17.18
N LEU A 137 -2.32 -2.34 -16.79
CA LEU A 137 -3.65 -2.79 -16.37
C LEU A 137 -4.05 -2.15 -15.03
N ALA A 138 -3.10 -1.99 -14.09
CA ALA A 138 -3.33 -1.27 -12.85
C ALA A 138 -3.67 0.21 -13.09
N GLN A 139 -2.88 0.90 -13.93
CA GLN A 139 -3.15 2.30 -14.31
C GLN A 139 -4.53 2.45 -14.97
N LYS A 140 -4.88 1.53 -15.88
CA LYS A 140 -6.20 1.52 -16.51
C LYS A 140 -7.32 1.32 -15.50
N PHE A 141 -7.17 0.40 -14.54
CA PHE A 141 -8.15 0.18 -13.49
C PHE A 141 -8.38 1.45 -12.66
N VAL A 142 -7.29 2.14 -12.28
CA VAL A 142 -7.38 3.39 -11.50
C VAL A 142 -8.07 4.49 -12.31
N LEU A 143 -7.72 4.65 -13.58
CA LEU A 143 -8.38 5.61 -14.47
C LEU A 143 -9.88 5.31 -14.60
N ASP A 144 -10.24 4.04 -14.86
CA ASP A 144 -11.64 3.64 -15.05
C ASP A 144 -12.48 3.80 -13.75
N LYS A 145 -11.88 3.57 -12.56
CA LYS A 145 -12.60 3.62 -11.27
C LYS A 145 -12.62 5.00 -10.64
N TYR A 146 -11.49 5.72 -10.66
CA TYR A 146 -11.30 6.98 -9.94
C TYR A 146 -11.22 8.20 -10.88
N GLY A 147 -11.10 8.01 -12.20
CA GLY A 147 -11.00 9.10 -13.18
C GLY A 147 -9.66 9.85 -13.14
N ILE A 148 -8.61 9.27 -12.57
CA ILE A 148 -7.29 9.89 -12.39
C ILE A 148 -6.20 9.16 -13.17
N GLU A 149 -5.27 9.93 -13.74
CA GLU A 149 -4.04 9.41 -14.34
C GLU A 149 -2.95 9.30 -13.28
N THR A 150 -2.20 8.19 -13.28
CA THR A 150 -1.21 7.87 -12.25
C THR A 150 0.10 7.37 -12.85
N THR A 151 1.19 7.44 -12.08
CA THR A 151 2.39 6.65 -12.33
C THR A 151 2.12 5.15 -12.06
N GLU A 152 3.06 4.29 -12.43
CA GLU A 152 2.93 2.84 -12.20
C GLU A 152 2.87 2.50 -10.70
N ASP A 153 3.69 3.17 -9.89
CA ASP A 153 3.80 2.89 -8.46
C ASP A 153 2.60 3.44 -7.68
N GLU A 154 2.07 4.61 -8.08
CA GLU A 154 0.79 5.13 -7.56
C GLU A 154 -0.37 4.19 -7.87
N ALA A 155 -0.44 3.68 -9.11
CA ALA A 155 -1.50 2.76 -9.50
C ALA A 155 -1.47 1.46 -8.68
N ASP A 156 -0.28 0.91 -8.42
CA ASP A 156 -0.14 -0.32 -7.62
C ASP A 156 -0.60 -0.10 -6.17
N SER A 157 -0.22 1.02 -5.53
CA SER A 157 -0.68 1.35 -4.17
C SER A 157 -2.19 1.59 -4.09
N ILE A 158 -2.79 2.30 -5.05
CA ILE A 158 -4.24 2.51 -5.12
C ILE A 158 -4.98 1.18 -5.33
N CYS A 159 -4.49 0.32 -6.23
CA CYS A 159 -5.08 -1.00 -6.45
C CYS A 159 -4.97 -1.90 -5.22
N LEU A 160 -3.82 -1.89 -4.52
CA LEU A 160 -3.63 -2.61 -3.27
C LEU A 160 -4.64 -2.17 -2.20
N GLY A 161 -4.79 -0.85 -2.01
CA GLY A 161 -5.76 -0.29 -1.05
C GLY A 161 -7.20 -0.61 -1.43
N THR A 162 -7.56 -0.44 -2.70
CA THR A 162 -8.90 -0.79 -3.20
C THR A 162 -9.21 -2.28 -2.97
N TYR A 163 -8.25 -3.16 -3.27
CA TYR A 163 -8.39 -4.57 -2.98
C TYR A 163 -8.62 -4.82 -1.49
N TYR A 164 -7.75 -4.24 -0.66
CA TYR A 164 -7.79 -4.46 0.78
C TYR A 164 -9.14 -4.04 1.37
N LEU A 165 -9.63 -2.88 1.00
CA LEU A 165 -10.92 -2.37 1.45
C LEU A 165 -12.09 -3.25 0.98
N GLN A 166 -12.15 -3.63 -0.29
CA GLN A 166 -13.24 -4.47 -0.81
C GLN A 166 -13.32 -5.84 -0.14
N TYR A 167 -12.17 -6.45 0.19
CA TYR A 167 -12.14 -7.78 0.80
C TYR A 167 -12.20 -7.75 2.32
N ALA A 168 -11.80 -6.65 2.94
CA ALA A 168 -11.99 -6.45 4.38
C ALA A 168 -13.49 -6.30 4.72
N TYR A 169 -14.27 -5.66 3.83
CA TYR A 169 -15.72 -5.50 3.98
C TYR A 169 -16.53 -6.77 3.70
N ASN A 170 -16.04 -7.66 2.81
CA ASN A 170 -16.82 -8.82 2.34
C ASN A 170 -16.59 -10.12 3.14
N ILE A 171 -16.05 -10.07 4.34
CA ILE A 171 -15.80 -11.28 5.17
C ILE A 171 -16.99 -11.62 6.09
N GLU A 172 -18.15 -11.02 5.91
CA GLU A 172 -19.37 -11.30 6.67
C GLU A 172 -20.45 -12.10 5.90
N GLU A 173 -20.09 -12.96 4.94
CA GLU A 173 -20.99 -13.99 4.46
C GLU A 173 -20.48 -15.41 4.75
#